data_c9d9a3f4ed1e519d6fe58a33699005ec
#
_entry.id   c9d9a3f4ed1e519d6fe58a33699005ec
#
_cell.length_a   1.000
_cell.length_b   1.000
_cell.length_c   1.000
_cell.angle_alpha   90.00
_cell.angle_beta   90.00
_cell.angle_gamma   90.00
#
_symmetry.space_group_name_H-M   'P 1'
#
loop_
_entity.id
_entity.type
_entity.pdbx_description
1 polymer ?
#
loop_
_entity_poly.entity_id
_entity_poly.type
_entity_poly.pdbx_seq_one_letter_code
_entity_poly.pdbx_strand_id
1 'polypeptide(L)'
;MIYLPTDKILFAGDLLWFGYFPNVREANVPNQIRVADRILEFPVRYYIPGHGHISSDRNEVIRMRDFLTTLYESIGKMVKEGKTLEETREIEEPLAKRNAGWRGRQFLSRATEVIYQSMRPVTRV
;
A
#
# COMPACT_ATOMS: atom_id res chain seq x y z
N MET A 1 0.84 -9.51 -13.36
CA MET A 1 -0.64 -9.45 -13.43
C MET A 1 -1.11 -9.83 -14.82
N ILE A 2 -2.32 -10.34 -14.91
CA ILE A 2 -2.93 -10.79 -16.16
C ILE A 2 -4.30 -10.13 -16.31
N TYR A 3 -4.53 -9.47 -17.43
CA TYR A 3 -5.82 -8.88 -17.75
C TYR A 3 -6.48 -9.60 -18.92
N LEU A 4 -7.75 -10.00 -18.73
CA LEU A 4 -8.56 -10.64 -19.77
C LEU A 4 -9.52 -9.58 -20.36
N PRO A 5 -9.22 -9.04 -21.57
CA PRO A 5 -9.98 -7.89 -22.10
C PRO A 5 -11.44 -8.20 -22.40
N THR A 6 -11.74 -9.40 -22.86
CA THR A 6 -13.11 -9.80 -23.20
C THR A 6 -14.01 -9.88 -21.97
N ASP A 7 -13.51 -10.50 -20.90
CA ASP A 7 -14.25 -10.68 -19.64
C ASP A 7 -14.05 -9.52 -18.69
N LYS A 8 -13.09 -8.64 -18.96
CA LYS A 8 -12.70 -7.52 -18.11
C LYS A 8 -12.33 -7.95 -16.69
N ILE A 9 -11.57 -9.04 -16.59
CA ILE A 9 -11.09 -9.61 -15.33
C ILE A 9 -9.59 -9.34 -15.22
N LEU A 10 -9.18 -8.79 -14.09
CA LEU A 10 -7.79 -8.55 -13.77
C LEU A 10 -7.33 -9.49 -12.65
N PHE A 11 -6.36 -10.35 -12.95
CA PHE A 11 -5.66 -11.16 -11.95
C PHE A 11 -4.41 -10.40 -11.52
N ALA A 12 -4.46 -9.84 -10.34
CA ALA A 12 -3.41 -8.93 -9.87
C ALA A 12 -2.40 -9.58 -8.93
N GLY A 13 -2.74 -10.72 -8.32
CA GLY A 13 -1.88 -11.34 -7.32
C GLY A 13 -1.61 -10.37 -6.17
N ASP A 14 -0.40 -10.40 -5.63
CA ASP A 14 0.00 -9.58 -4.48
C ASP A 14 0.15 -8.08 -4.80
N LEU A 15 -0.20 -7.66 -6.00
CA LEU A 15 -0.30 -6.24 -6.33
C LEU A 15 -1.56 -5.61 -5.75
N LEU A 16 -2.57 -6.41 -5.40
CA LEU A 16 -3.81 -5.95 -4.77
C LEU A 16 -4.06 -6.71 -3.47
N TRP A 17 -4.41 -5.95 -2.44
CA TRP A 17 -4.82 -6.42 -1.12
C TRP A 17 -6.13 -5.73 -0.77
N PHE A 18 -7.19 -6.51 -0.61
CA PHE A 18 -8.50 -5.96 -0.26
C PHE A 18 -8.89 -6.39 1.15
N GLY A 19 -9.22 -5.41 2.00
CA GLY A 19 -9.57 -5.67 3.38
C GLY A 19 -8.40 -6.04 4.30
N TYR A 20 -7.17 -5.82 3.84
CA TYR A 20 -5.94 -6.06 4.60
C TYR A 20 -4.97 -4.91 4.44
N PHE A 21 -4.17 -4.65 5.47
CA PHE A 21 -3.00 -3.81 5.31
C PHE A 21 -2.00 -4.55 4.41
N PRO A 22 -1.54 -3.93 3.32
CA PRO A 22 -0.60 -4.61 2.41
C PRO A 22 0.70 -5.00 3.10
N ASN A 23 1.19 -6.19 2.80
CA ASN A 23 2.48 -6.63 3.27
C ASN A 23 3.58 -6.01 2.42
N VAL A 24 4.08 -4.88 2.86
CA VAL A 24 5.20 -4.19 2.23
C VAL A 24 6.48 -4.83 2.78
N ARG A 25 7.12 -5.67 1.99
CA ARG A 25 8.38 -6.31 2.40
C ARG A 25 9.56 -5.40 2.06
N GLU A 26 10.34 -5.76 1.06
CA GLU A 26 11.45 -4.95 0.57
C GLU A 26 10.98 -4.02 -0.56
N ALA A 27 9.71 -3.77 -0.58
CA ALA A 27 9.05 -3.25 -1.75
C ALA A 27 9.38 -1.80 -2.03
N ASN A 28 9.50 -1.53 -3.31
CA ASN A 28 9.49 -0.19 -3.83
C ASN A 28 8.05 0.34 -3.77
N VAL A 29 7.69 1.00 -2.68
CA VAL A 29 6.33 1.51 -2.46
C VAL A 29 5.91 2.50 -3.56
N PRO A 30 6.77 3.43 -4.01
CA PRO A 30 6.41 4.25 -5.17
C PRO A 30 6.01 3.44 -6.40
N ASN A 31 6.67 2.31 -6.64
CA ASN A 31 6.30 1.44 -7.75
C ASN A 31 4.94 0.78 -7.53
N GLN A 32 4.65 0.34 -6.31
CA GLN A 32 3.33 -0.21 -5.99
C GLN A 32 2.23 0.81 -6.21
N ILE A 33 2.45 2.06 -5.85
CA ILE A 33 1.51 3.15 -6.08
C ILE A 33 1.30 3.34 -7.59
N ARG A 34 2.38 3.39 -8.37
CA ARG A 34 2.28 3.51 -9.83
C ARG A 34 1.52 2.36 -10.46
N VAL A 35 1.74 1.13 -9.98
CA VAL A 35 1.02 -0.04 -10.47
C VAL A 35 -0.47 0.06 -10.15
N ALA A 36 -0.83 0.51 -8.94
CA ALA A 36 -2.23 0.74 -8.58
C ALA A 36 -2.87 1.78 -9.51
N ASP A 37 -2.17 2.89 -9.78
CA ASP A 37 -2.64 3.90 -10.72
C ASP A 37 -2.84 3.31 -12.13
N ARG A 38 -1.91 2.46 -12.55
CA ARG A 38 -2.00 1.79 -13.85
C ARG A 38 -3.21 0.85 -13.91
N ILE A 39 -3.46 0.10 -12.86
CA ILE A 39 -4.63 -0.79 -12.76
C ILE A 39 -5.92 0.02 -12.93
N LEU A 40 -5.98 1.21 -12.35
CA LEU A 40 -7.14 2.08 -12.44
C LEU A 40 -7.41 2.62 -13.85
N GLU A 41 -6.46 2.52 -14.77
CA GLU A 41 -6.64 2.92 -16.16
C GLU A 41 -7.37 1.85 -16.99
N PHE A 42 -7.40 0.59 -16.53
CA PHE A 42 -8.07 -0.49 -17.25
C PHE A 42 -9.58 -0.50 -16.95
N PRO A 43 -10.42 -0.84 -17.94
CA PRO A 43 -11.85 -1.02 -17.71
C PRO A 43 -12.14 -2.37 -17.07
N VAL A 44 -11.78 -2.53 -15.80
CA VAL A 44 -11.91 -3.80 -15.07
C VAL A 44 -13.30 -3.94 -14.50
N ARG A 45 -13.89 -5.12 -14.69
CA ARG A 45 -15.17 -5.49 -14.08
C ARG A 45 -14.97 -6.22 -12.77
N TYR A 46 -13.99 -7.15 -12.74
CA TYR A 46 -13.65 -7.91 -11.54
C TYR A 46 -12.15 -7.87 -11.29
N TYR A 47 -11.80 -7.50 -10.07
CA TYR A 47 -10.43 -7.54 -9.56
C TYR A 47 -10.25 -8.81 -8.74
N ILE A 48 -9.23 -9.61 -9.07
CA ILE A 48 -8.87 -10.80 -8.32
C ILE A 48 -7.55 -10.52 -7.61
N PRO A 49 -7.60 -10.20 -6.30
CA PRO A 49 -6.39 -9.89 -5.53
C PRO A 49 -5.66 -11.15 -5.10
N GLY A 50 -4.43 -10.99 -4.66
CA GLY A 50 -3.69 -12.07 -4.01
C GLY A 50 -4.22 -12.35 -2.60
N HIS A 51 -4.75 -11.31 -1.93
CA HIS A 51 -5.32 -11.40 -0.58
C HIS A 51 -6.61 -10.60 -0.54
N GLY A 52 -7.61 -11.20 0.10
CA GLY A 52 -8.94 -10.60 0.20
C GLY A 52 -9.92 -11.24 -0.78
N HIS A 53 -11.05 -10.59 -0.92
CA HIS A 53 -12.15 -11.07 -1.75
C HIS A 53 -12.06 -10.58 -3.19
N ILE A 54 -12.66 -11.30 -4.12
CA ILE A 54 -12.87 -10.82 -5.49
C ILE A 54 -13.81 -9.64 -5.41
N SER A 55 -13.46 -8.55 -6.08
CA SER A 55 -14.22 -7.31 -5.99
C SER A 55 -14.54 -6.72 -7.37
N SER A 56 -15.71 -6.12 -7.48
CA SER A 56 -16.07 -5.28 -8.61
C SER A 56 -16.00 -3.79 -8.25
N ASP A 57 -15.57 -3.47 -7.05
CA ASP A 57 -15.52 -2.11 -6.54
C ASP A 57 -14.14 -1.47 -6.78
N ARG A 58 -14.10 -0.57 -7.75
CA ARG A 58 -12.92 0.23 -8.07
C ARG A 58 -12.39 1.01 -6.85
N ASN A 59 -13.28 1.40 -5.94
CA ASN A 59 -12.87 2.16 -4.75
C ASN A 59 -11.96 1.36 -3.82
N GLU A 60 -12.00 0.04 -3.85
CA GLU A 60 -11.08 -0.76 -3.04
C GLU A 60 -9.63 -0.61 -3.51
N VAL A 61 -9.42 -0.50 -4.83
CA VAL A 61 -8.09 -0.21 -5.39
C VAL A 61 -7.64 1.20 -5.00
N ILE A 62 -8.54 2.17 -5.12
CA ILE A 62 -8.28 3.56 -4.75
C ILE A 62 -7.92 3.67 -3.26
N ARG A 63 -8.65 2.99 -2.39
CA ARG A 63 -8.37 3.00 -0.95
C ARG A 63 -7.00 2.42 -0.62
N MET A 64 -6.62 1.32 -1.26
CA MET A 64 -5.29 0.73 -1.08
C MET A 64 -4.20 1.69 -1.55
N ARG A 65 -4.37 2.29 -2.73
CA ARG A 65 -3.43 3.27 -3.26
C ARG A 65 -3.30 4.48 -2.35
N ASP A 66 -4.41 5.03 -1.88
CA ASP A 66 -4.41 6.19 -1.00
C ASP A 66 -3.75 5.89 0.34
N PHE A 67 -3.97 4.70 0.87
CA PHE A 67 -3.29 4.24 2.07
C PHE A 67 -1.76 4.24 1.88
N LEU A 68 -1.29 3.61 0.81
CA LEU A 68 0.15 3.54 0.51
C LEU A 68 0.74 4.92 0.28
N THR A 69 0.04 5.78 -0.44
CA THR A 69 0.48 7.16 -0.72
C THR A 69 0.59 7.96 0.56
N THR A 70 -0.44 7.92 1.40
CA THR A 70 -0.44 8.67 2.68
C THR A 70 0.68 8.18 3.60
N LEU A 71 0.84 6.88 3.72
CA LEU A 71 1.89 6.30 4.56
C LEU A 71 3.27 6.71 4.06
N TYR A 72 3.52 6.56 2.76
CA TYR A 72 4.81 6.88 2.16
C TYR A 72 5.17 8.36 2.29
N GLU A 73 4.25 9.24 1.93
CA GLU A 73 4.47 10.68 1.98
C GLU A 73 4.65 11.19 3.41
N SER A 74 3.84 10.68 4.34
CA SER A 74 3.93 11.08 5.75
C SER A 74 5.26 10.68 6.38
N ILE A 75 5.71 9.44 6.12
CA ILE A 75 7.01 8.99 6.61
C ILE A 75 8.14 9.79 5.98
N GLY A 76 8.05 10.07 4.68
CA GLY A 76 9.04 10.88 3.98
C GLY A 76 9.20 12.27 4.58
N LYS A 77 8.09 12.90 4.94
CA LYS A 77 8.11 14.21 5.61
C LYS A 77 8.79 14.11 6.98
N MET A 78 8.43 13.10 7.76
CA MET A 78 9.00 12.91 9.10
C MET A 78 10.50 12.60 9.05
N VAL A 79 10.95 11.82 8.07
CA VAL A 79 12.38 11.55 7.87
C VAL A 79 13.14 12.84 7.58
N LYS A 80 12.58 13.71 6.72
CA LYS A 80 13.19 15.02 6.42
C LYS A 80 13.27 15.91 7.64
N GLU A 81 12.32 15.78 8.55
CA GLU A 81 12.29 16.53 9.83
C GLU A 81 13.24 15.93 10.88
N GLY A 82 13.94 14.85 10.57
CA GLY A 82 14.87 14.19 11.48
C GLY A 82 14.21 13.33 12.55
N LYS A 83 12.97 12.91 12.34
CA LYS A 83 12.25 12.10 13.31
C LYS A 83 12.77 10.66 13.35
N THR A 84 12.68 10.05 14.53
CA THR A 84 13.04 8.64 14.74
C THR A 84 11.95 7.72 14.20
N LEU A 85 12.28 6.43 14.07
CA LEU A 85 11.31 5.41 13.70
C LEU A 85 10.11 5.41 14.67
N GLU A 86 10.39 5.48 15.98
CA GLU A 86 9.34 5.49 16.98
C GLU A 86 8.41 6.71 16.84
N GLU A 87 8.98 7.86 16.54
CA GLU A 87 8.18 9.06 16.29
C GLU A 87 7.33 8.93 15.03
N THR A 88 7.85 8.28 13.98
CA THR A 88 7.08 8.08 12.75
C THR A 88 5.90 7.13 12.93
N ARG A 89 5.93 6.26 13.95
CA ARG A 89 4.83 5.34 14.23
C ARG A 89 3.54 6.05 14.65
N GLU A 90 3.59 7.32 14.97
CA GLU A 90 2.40 8.13 15.28
C GLU A 90 1.35 8.13 14.16
N ILE A 91 1.77 7.89 12.90
CA ILE A 91 0.86 7.85 11.77
C ILE A 91 0.02 6.58 11.73
N GLU A 92 0.44 5.52 12.43
CA GLU A 92 -0.20 4.19 12.32
C GLU A 92 -1.63 4.20 12.83
N GLU A 93 -1.89 4.81 13.98
CA GLU A 93 -3.24 4.81 14.56
C GLU A 93 -4.26 5.56 13.71
N PRO A 94 -3.99 6.78 13.23
CA PRO A 94 -4.92 7.46 12.33
C PRO A 94 -5.20 6.67 11.04
N LEU A 95 -4.18 6.05 10.46
CA LEU A 95 -4.36 5.24 9.26
C LEU A 95 -5.16 3.97 9.52
N ALA A 96 -4.97 3.34 10.67
CA ALA A 96 -5.74 2.18 11.06
C ALA A 96 -7.21 2.53 11.26
N LYS A 97 -7.50 3.67 11.87
CA LYS A 97 -8.88 4.15 12.06
C LYS A 97 -9.55 4.48 10.74
N ARG A 98 -8.82 5.10 9.81
CA ARG A 98 -9.34 5.43 8.48
C ARG A 98 -9.70 4.19 7.67
N ASN A 99 -9.02 3.09 7.95
CA ASN A 99 -9.22 1.80 7.29
C ASN A 99 -9.73 0.75 8.29
N ALA A 100 -10.68 1.16 9.12
CA ALA A 100 -11.30 0.28 10.10
C ALA A 100 -11.88 -0.95 9.42
N GLY A 101 -11.66 -2.12 10.01
CA GLY A 101 -12.08 -3.40 9.43
C GLY A 101 -11.01 -4.09 8.60
N TRP A 102 -9.94 -3.41 8.23
CA TRP A 102 -8.82 -4.07 7.58
C TRP A 102 -8.07 -4.96 8.58
N ARG A 103 -7.70 -6.14 8.11
CA ARG A 103 -6.94 -7.12 8.89
C ARG A 103 -5.44 -6.95 8.68
N GLY A 104 -4.65 -7.60 9.53
CA GLY A 104 -3.20 -7.62 9.39
C GLY A 104 -2.52 -6.36 9.92
N ARG A 105 -2.94 -5.87 11.08
CA ARG A 105 -2.38 -4.66 11.71
C ARG A 105 -0.85 -4.73 11.83
N GLN A 106 -0.30 -5.94 12.01
CA GLN A 106 1.15 -6.16 12.07
C GLN A 106 1.86 -5.76 10.77
N PHE A 107 1.18 -5.84 9.64
CA PHE A 107 1.75 -5.41 8.35
C PHE A 107 1.89 -3.89 8.25
N LEU A 108 1.01 -3.14 8.92
CA LEU A 108 1.13 -1.68 8.98
C LEU A 108 2.40 -1.29 9.74
N SER A 109 2.63 -1.89 10.89
CA SER A 109 3.83 -1.64 11.69
C SER A 109 5.11 -1.99 10.93
N ARG A 110 5.09 -3.11 10.21
CA ARG A 110 6.20 -3.55 9.37
C ARG A 110 6.42 -2.60 8.19
N ALA A 111 5.35 -2.15 7.56
CA ALA A 111 5.44 -1.21 6.44
C ALA A 111 6.06 0.11 6.87
N THR A 112 5.69 0.63 8.03
CA THR A 112 6.29 1.83 8.60
C THR A 112 7.80 1.67 8.73
N GLU A 113 8.25 0.56 9.30
CA GLU A 113 9.67 0.28 9.48
C GLU A 113 10.41 0.17 8.15
N VAL A 114 9.88 -0.62 7.21
CA VAL A 114 10.49 -0.83 5.89
C VAL A 114 10.64 0.49 5.15
N ILE A 115 9.60 1.31 5.12
CA ILE A 115 9.62 2.60 4.43
C ILE A 115 10.61 3.55 5.11
N TYR A 116 10.58 3.62 6.44
CA TYR A 116 11.50 4.47 7.19
C TYR A 116 12.95 4.10 6.89
N GLN A 117 13.29 2.81 6.95
CA GLN A 117 14.64 2.34 6.69
C GLN A 117 15.09 2.61 5.26
N SER A 118 14.17 2.55 4.29
CA SER A 118 14.48 2.84 2.89
C SER A 118 14.80 4.31 2.63
N MET A 119 14.33 5.19 3.49
CA MET A 119 14.51 6.64 3.37
C MET A 119 15.65 7.19 4.22
N ARG A 120 16.18 6.39 5.14
CA ARG A 120 17.31 6.82 5.98
C ARG A 120 18.54 7.08 5.12
N PRO A 121 19.25 8.18 5.38
CA PRO A 121 20.55 8.38 4.76
C PRO A 121 21.50 7.26 5.12
N VAL A 122 22.18 6.70 4.12
CA VAL A 122 23.25 5.72 4.37
C VAL A 122 24.47 6.47 4.85
N THR A 123 24.90 6.16 6.07
CA THR A 123 26.17 6.67 6.60
C THR A 123 27.29 5.70 6.22
N ARG A 124 28.22 6.18 5.43
CA ARG A 124 29.44 5.42 5.11
C ARG A 124 30.55 5.85 6.04
N VAL A 125 31.17 4.88 6.64
CA VAL A 125 32.29 5.09 7.55
C VAL A 125 33.59 4.83 6.79
#